data_cb255dede05689dafeda34acf6890a6d
#
_entry.id   cb255dede05689dafeda34acf6890a6d
#
_cell.length_a   1.000
_cell.length_b   1.000
_cell.length_c   1.000
_cell.angle_alpha   90.00
_cell.angle_beta   90.00
_cell.angle_gamma   90.00
#
_symmetry.space_group_name_H-M   'P 1'
#
loop_
_entity.id
_entity.type
_entity.pdbx_description
1 polymer ?
#
loop_
_entity_poly.entity_id
_entity_poly.type
_entity_poly.pdbx_seq_one_letter_code
_entity_poly.pdbx_strand_id
1 'polypeptide(L)'
;TREGHSAEDACKMMEDLGADVVGLNCYRGPEMTMKLLKKVRDKVSCHVSGLPVPYRTTEEEPGFLNITDHGCDCIPGGNAFPVALDNLFCNRFEMAEFAKNCFKHKINFIGICCGAEAHHVREMSVAIGKKPISMKYMPDMSKHFHHGTDKSLKKVNKEIKY
;
A
#
# COMPACT_ATOMS: atom_id res chain seq x y z
N THR A 1 -2.36 11.50 17.23
CA THR A 1 -1.31 11.02 18.19
C THR A 1 -1.94 10.54 19.49
N ARG A 2 -1.15 9.96 20.37
CA ARG A 2 -1.60 9.57 21.71
C ARG A 2 -1.98 10.77 22.59
N GLU A 3 -1.38 11.92 22.29
CA GLU A 3 -1.63 13.20 22.95
C GLU A 3 -2.90 13.91 22.43
N GLY A 4 -3.60 13.31 21.47
CA GLY A 4 -4.85 13.84 20.93
C GLY A 4 -4.70 14.75 19.71
N HIS A 5 -3.48 15.00 19.22
CA HIS A 5 -3.31 15.79 18.00
C HIS A 5 -3.75 14.99 16.76
N SER A 6 -4.37 15.68 15.80
CA SER A 6 -4.61 15.10 14.47
C SER A 6 -3.27 14.82 13.74
N ALA A 7 -3.31 14.01 12.67
CA ALA A 7 -2.10 13.71 11.91
C ALA A 7 -1.51 14.98 11.27
N GLU A 8 -2.39 15.82 10.71
CA GLU A 8 -2.01 17.07 10.08
C GLU A 8 -1.46 18.11 11.07
N ASP A 9 -2.03 18.19 12.27
CA ASP A 9 -1.55 19.11 13.30
C ASP A 9 -0.18 18.67 13.85
N ALA A 10 -0.03 17.38 14.12
CA ALA A 10 1.25 16.83 14.58
C ALA A 10 2.37 17.04 13.53
N CYS A 11 2.06 16.82 12.25
CA CYS A 11 3.00 17.07 11.16
C CYS A 11 3.34 18.57 11.06
N LYS A 12 2.37 19.46 11.25
CA LYS A 12 2.63 20.92 11.25
C LYS A 12 3.51 21.33 12.42
N MET A 13 3.27 20.80 13.60
CA MET A 13 4.14 21.07 14.76
C MET A 13 5.58 20.62 14.52
N MET A 14 5.79 19.47 13.88
CA MET A 14 7.13 19.00 13.52
C MET A 14 7.81 19.91 12.48
N GLU A 15 7.07 20.37 11.47
CA GLU A 15 7.56 21.35 10.50
C GLU A 15 7.98 22.65 11.19
N ASP A 16 7.16 23.17 12.12
CA ASP A 16 7.44 24.40 12.86
C ASP A 16 8.69 24.28 13.76
N LEU A 17 9.03 23.05 14.15
CA LEU A 17 10.27 22.73 14.86
C LEU A 17 11.48 22.52 13.92
N GLY A 18 11.30 22.67 12.61
CA GLY A 18 12.36 22.62 11.62
C GLY A 18 12.53 21.27 10.91
N ALA A 19 11.54 20.40 10.93
CA ALA A 19 11.61 19.15 10.16
C ALA A 19 11.48 19.41 8.64
N ASP A 20 12.42 18.89 7.85
CA ASP A 20 12.41 18.98 6.38
C ASP A 20 11.41 18.04 5.72
N VAL A 21 11.11 16.92 6.38
CA VAL A 21 10.18 15.89 5.92
C VAL A 21 9.30 15.44 7.08
N VAL A 22 7.99 15.48 6.89
CA VAL A 22 7.00 14.98 7.84
C VAL A 22 6.08 13.98 7.16
N GLY A 23 5.34 13.16 7.91
CA GLY A 23 4.40 12.24 7.28
C GLY A 23 3.96 11.08 8.14
N LEU A 24 3.48 10.03 7.48
CA LEU A 24 2.87 8.87 8.13
C LEU A 24 3.65 7.60 7.82
N ASN A 25 3.89 6.82 8.86
CA ASN A 25 4.59 5.55 8.75
C ASN A 25 3.82 4.46 9.51
N CYS A 26 3.63 3.30 8.87
CA CYS A 26 3.07 2.11 9.47
C CYS A 26 1.59 2.22 9.90
N TYR A 27 1.09 1.18 10.56
CA TYR A 27 -0.21 1.02 11.21
C TYR A 27 -1.41 0.93 10.26
N ARG A 28 -1.54 1.85 9.29
CA ARG A 28 -2.67 1.92 8.36
C ARG A 28 -2.32 1.39 6.98
N GLY A 29 -3.30 0.79 6.31
CA GLY A 29 -3.20 0.40 4.92
C GLY A 29 -3.16 1.60 3.96
N PRO A 30 -2.93 1.35 2.65
CA PRO A 30 -2.66 2.40 1.68
C PRO A 30 -3.83 3.40 1.52
N GLU A 31 -5.07 2.92 1.52
CA GLU A 31 -6.24 3.78 1.35
C GLU A 31 -6.42 4.72 2.55
N MET A 32 -6.38 4.17 3.77
CA MET A 32 -6.55 4.95 5.00
C MET A 32 -5.39 5.93 5.21
N THR A 33 -4.17 5.51 4.87
CA THR A 33 -3.00 6.39 4.89
C THR A 33 -3.17 7.54 3.91
N MET A 34 -3.64 7.29 2.68
CA MET A 34 -3.82 8.32 1.66
C MET A 34 -4.85 9.39 2.07
N LYS A 35 -5.94 9.00 2.74
CA LYS A 35 -6.93 9.96 3.28
C LYS A 35 -6.29 10.98 4.24
N LEU A 36 -5.40 10.52 5.11
CA LEU A 36 -4.68 11.37 6.06
C LEU A 36 -3.56 12.18 5.39
N LEU A 37 -2.81 11.57 4.45
CA LEU A 37 -1.72 12.25 3.75
C LEU A 37 -2.20 13.48 2.96
N LYS A 38 -3.42 13.45 2.42
CA LYS A 38 -4.03 14.62 1.76
C LYS A 38 -4.18 15.78 2.75
N LYS A 39 -4.73 15.51 3.94
CA LYS A 39 -4.88 16.53 5.00
C LYS A 39 -3.51 17.07 5.47
N VAL A 40 -2.54 16.17 5.65
CA VAL A 40 -1.16 16.58 5.97
C VAL A 40 -0.60 17.49 4.88
N ARG A 41 -0.71 17.07 3.60
CA ARG A 41 -0.18 17.85 2.48
C ARG A 41 -0.80 19.24 2.38
N ASP A 42 -2.09 19.37 2.66
CA ASP A 42 -2.79 20.66 2.64
C ASP A 42 -2.36 21.58 3.80
N LYS A 43 -1.85 21.01 4.90
CA LYS A 43 -1.48 21.74 6.12
C LYS A 43 -0.02 22.19 6.17
N VAL A 44 0.90 21.42 5.55
CA VAL A 44 2.36 21.67 5.64
C VAL A 44 2.94 22.15 4.31
N SER A 45 4.07 22.85 4.35
CA SER A 45 4.83 23.30 3.17
C SER A 45 6.06 22.43 2.89
N CYS A 46 6.62 21.78 3.91
CA CYS A 46 7.78 20.88 3.79
C CYS A 46 7.45 19.59 3.00
N HIS A 47 8.44 18.73 2.81
CA HIS A 47 8.22 17.45 2.13
C HIS A 47 7.35 16.51 2.94
N VAL A 48 6.53 15.70 2.25
CA VAL A 48 5.63 14.74 2.91
C VAL A 48 6.02 13.31 2.54
N SER A 49 6.05 12.44 3.55
CA SER A 49 6.31 11.01 3.42
C SER A 49 5.07 10.17 3.69
N GLY A 50 4.90 9.07 2.92
CA GLY A 50 3.82 8.10 3.12
C GLY A 50 4.34 6.67 3.01
N LEU A 51 4.28 5.93 4.13
CA LEU A 51 4.78 4.55 4.25
C LEU A 51 3.71 3.67 4.93
N PRO A 52 2.63 3.29 4.23
CA PRO A 52 1.60 2.41 4.77
C PRO A 52 2.10 0.99 5.03
N VAL A 53 1.32 0.19 5.74
CA VAL A 53 1.45 -1.27 5.71
C VAL A 53 0.69 -1.84 4.50
N PRO A 54 1.09 -2.99 3.94
CA PRO A 54 0.41 -3.58 2.78
C PRO A 54 -0.82 -4.41 3.18
N TYR A 55 -1.66 -3.88 4.05
CA TYR A 55 -2.89 -4.55 4.48
C TYR A 55 -4.12 -3.66 4.25
N ARG A 56 -5.26 -4.28 3.89
CA ARG A 56 -6.54 -3.61 3.68
C ARG A 56 -7.15 -3.28 5.03
N THR A 57 -6.96 -2.04 5.48
CA THR A 57 -7.59 -1.51 6.70
C THR A 57 -8.78 -0.63 6.33
N THR A 58 -9.73 -0.47 7.25
CA THR A 58 -10.96 0.33 7.07
C THR A 58 -10.99 1.53 8.00
N GLU A 59 -12.05 2.32 7.95
CA GLU A 59 -12.24 3.43 8.91
C GLU A 59 -12.56 2.90 10.31
N GLU A 60 -13.29 1.81 10.38
CA GLU A 60 -13.67 1.13 11.63
C GLU A 60 -12.45 0.40 12.24
N GLU A 61 -11.63 -0.20 11.39
CA GLU A 61 -10.43 -0.95 11.78
C GLU A 61 -9.18 -0.35 11.09
N PRO A 62 -8.73 0.84 11.53
CA PRO A 62 -7.68 1.58 10.81
C PRO A 62 -6.29 0.99 10.99
N GLY A 63 -6.06 0.12 11.96
CA GLY A 63 -4.76 -0.45 12.29
C GLY A 63 -4.65 -1.93 12.04
N PHE A 64 -3.61 -2.37 11.32
CA PHE A 64 -3.41 -3.79 11.00
C PHE A 64 -3.21 -4.70 12.21
N LEU A 65 -2.88 -4.14 13.37
CA LEU A 65 -2.73 -4.90 14.62
C LEU A 65 -4.07 -5.38 15.20
N ASN A 66 -5.16 -4.73 14.84
CA ASN A 66 -6.50 -4.99 15.36
C ASN A 66 -7.50 -5.37 14.27
N ILE A 67 -7.02 -5.59 13.05
CA ILE A 67 -7.88 -5.90 11.90
C ILE A 67 -8.49 -7.29 12.04
N THR A 68 -9.76 -7.40 11.67
CA THR A 68 -10.52 -8.65 11.71
C THR A 68 -10.70 -9.20 10.29
N ASP A 69 -10.54 -10.50 10.10
CA ASP A 69 -10.96 -11.18 8.88
C ASP A 69 -12.43 -11.59 9.03
N HIS A 70 -13.33 -10.77 8.54
CA HIS A 70 -14.78 -11.02 8.56
C HIS A 70 -15.22 -12.17 7.64
N GLY A 71 -14.33 -12.68 6.79
CA GLY A 71 -14.59 -13.81 5.90
C GLY A 71 -14.32 -15.18 6.53
N CYS A 72 -13.79 -15.24 7.76
CA CYS A 72 -13.40 -16.50 8.41
C CYS A 72 -13.67 -16.48 9.92
N ASP A 73 -14.49 -17.42 10.39
CA ASP A 73 -14.69 -17.71 11.82
C ASP A 73 -13.59 -18.62 12.41
N CYS A 74 -12.57 -18.93 11.63
CA CYS A 74 -11.52 -19.90 11.99
C CYS A 74 -10.47 -19.33 12.95
N ILE A 75 -10.48 -18.01 13.18
CA ILE A 75 -9.52 -17.35 14.06
C ILE A 75 -10.13 -17.10 15.43
N PRO A 76 -9.58 -17.70 16.50
CA PRO A 76 -10.04 -17.43 17.86
C PRO A 76 -9.98 -15.92 18.18
N GLY A 77 -11.14 -15.33 18.52
CA GLY A 77 -11.26 -13.90 18.80
C GLY A 77 -11.32 -12.99 17.58
N GLY A 78 -11.30 -13.54 16.35
CA GLY A 78 -11.46 -12.81 15.09
C GLY A 78 -10.29 -11.91 14.68
N ASN A 79 -9.30 -11.67 15.53
CA ASN A 79 -8.16 -10.79 15.21
C ASN A 79 -7.16 -11.50 14.29
N ALA A 80 -6.98 -10.99 13.09
CA ALA A 80 -6.08 -11.58 12.09
C ALA A 80 -4.59 -11.45 12.44
N PHE A 81 -4.18 -10.40 13.17
CA PHE A 81 -2.79 -10.22 13.58
C PHE A 81 -2.43 -11.17 14.76
N PRO A 82 -1.26 -11.82 14.75
CA PRO A 82 -0.20 -11.74 13.73
C PRO A 82 -0.22 -12.86 12.68
N VAL A 83 -1.12 -13.84 12.78
CA VAL A 83 -0.97 -15.16 12.11
C VAL A 83 -1.87 -15.39 10.90
N ALA A 84 -2.82 -14.51 10.61
CA ALA A 84 -3.83 -14.67 9.56
C ALA A 84 -4.04 -13.41 8.70
N LEU A 85 -2.97 -12.71 8.37
CA LEU A 85 -3.02 -11.47 7.60
C LEU A 85 -3.07 -11.69 6.08
N ASP A 86 -2.89 -12.92 5.59
CA ASP A 86 -2.75 -13.24 4.17
C ASP A 86 -3.94 -12.76 3.34
N ASN A 87 -5.18 -12.99 3.79
CA ASN A 87 -6.41 -12.60 3.09
C ASN A 87 -6.57 -11.07 3.00
N LEU A 88 -5.91 -10.34 3.89
CA LEU A 88 -5.98 -8.89 4.00
C LEU A 88 -4.83 -8.20 3.27
N PHE A 89 -3.90 -8.99 2.70
CA PHE A 89 -2.69 -8.50 2.06
C PHE A 89 -3.01 -7.79 0.74
N CYS A 90 -2.53 -6.57 0.59
CA CYS A 90 -2.65 -5.80 -0.63
C CYS A 90 -1.79 -6.41 -1.74
N ASN A 91 -2.36 -6.55 -2.92
CA ASN A 91 -1.60 -6.97 -4.08
C ASN A 91 -0.76 -5.80 -4.65
N ARG A 92 0.12 -6.14 -5.60
CA ARG A 92 1.01 -5.17 -6.26
C ARG A 92 0.28 -4.01 -6.94
N PHE A 93 -0.93 -4.23 -7.46
CA PHE A 93 -1.68 -3.21 -8.19
C PHE A 93 -2.31 -2.19 -7.23
N GLU A 94 -2.75 -2.62 -6.05
CA GLU A 94 -3.23 -1.73 -5.00
C GLU A 94 -2.11 -0.81 -4.52
N MET A 95 -0.90 -1.36 -4.35
CA MET A 95 0.26 -0.56 -3.97
C MET A 95 0.73 0.38 -5.10
N ALA A 96 0.66 -0.07 -6.36
CA ALA A 96 0.90 0.78 -7.52
C ALA A 96 -0.07 1.98 -7.57
N GLU A 97 -1.35 1.74 -7.28
CA GLU A 97 -2.37 2.80 -7.22
C GLU A 97 -2.12 3.78 -6.08
N PHE A 98 -1.72 3.29 -4.91
CA PHE A 98 -1.28 4.16 -3.81
C PHE A 98 -0.13 5.08 -4.26
N ALA A 99 0.89 4.54 -4.92
CA ALA A 99 2.02 5.33 -5.40
C ALA A 99 1.63 6.40 -6.42
N LYS A 100 0.73 6.08 -7.36
CA LYS A 100 0.18 7.06 -8.32
C LYS A 100 -0.57 8.18 -7.60
N ASN A 101 -1.39 7.82 -6.61
CA ASN A 101 -2.13 8.80 -5.82
C ASN A 101 -1.19 9.70 -5.02
N CYS A 102 -0.16 9.14 -4.40
CA CYS A 102 0.89 9.91 -3.72
C CYS A 102 1.56 10.90 -4.69
N PHE A 103 1.97 10.42 -5.87
CA PHE A 103 2.62 11.26 -6.88
C PHE A 103 1.71 12.41 -7.34
N LYS A 104 0.43 12.11 -7.61
CA LYS A 104 -0.59 13.09 -8.00
C LYS A 104 -0.76 14.18 -6.93
N HIS A 105 -0.72 13.81 -5.66
CA HIS A 105 -0.90 14.72 -4.52
C HIS A 105 0.41 15.30 -3.97
N LYS A 106 1.52 15.18 -4.70
CA LYS A 106 2.83 15.75 -4.32
C LYS A 106 3.35 15.23 -2.98
N ILE A 107 3.10 13.96 -2.67
CA ILE A 107 3.77 13.25 -1.59
C ILE A 107 5.17 12.88 -2.10
N ASN A 108 6.21 13.38 -1.45
CA ASN A 108 7.57 13.40 -2.00
C ASN A 108 8.35 12.12 -1.72
N PHE A 109 8.14 11.51 -0.56
CA PHE A 109 8.79 10.28 -0.15
C PHE A 109 7.77 9.16 -0.01
N ILE A 110 7.81 8.21 -0.96
CA ILE A 110 6.83 7.14 -1.06
C ILE A 110 7.53 5.81 -0.76
N GLY A 111 7.04 5.10 0.21
CA GLY A 111 7.57 3.81 0.64
C GLY A 111 6.47 2.89 1.15
N ILE A 112 6.88 1.88 1.91
CA ILE A 112 5.99 0.89 2.50
C ILE A 112 6.63 0.35 3.77
N CYS A 113 5.82 -0.05 4.74
CA CYS A 113 6.26 -0.49 6.06
C CYS A 113 6.07 -2.00 6.26
N CYS A 114 5.78 -2.42 7.49
CA CYS A 114 5.70 -3.80 7.96
C CYS A 114 4.88 -4.72 7.04
N GLY A 115 5.42 -5.88 6.72
CA GLY A 115 4.81 -6.84 5.81
C GLY A 115 5.11 -6.59 4.32
N ALA A 116 5.86 -5.53 3.98
CA ALA A 116 6.20 -5.23 2.60
C ALA A 116 7.12 -6.28 1.97
N GLU A 117 6.90 -6.50 0.68
CA GLU A 117 7.74 -7.35 -0.15
C GLU A 117 8.34 -6.60 -1.34
N ALA A 118 9.42 -7.14 -1.91
CA ALA A 118 10.16 -6.50 -3.00
C ALA A 118 9.30 -6.18 -4.22
N HIS A 119 8.28 -7.01 -4.50
CA HIS A 119 7.38 -6.78 -5.64
C HIS A 119 6.48 -5.56 -5.44
N HIS A 120 6.08 -5.22 -4.21
CA HIS A 120 5.32 -4.00 -3.92
C HIS A 120 6.12 -2.75 -4.28
N VAL A 121 7.37 -2.67 -3.79
CA VAL A 121 8.26 -1.51 -4.05
C VAL A 121 8.55 -1.37 -5.54
N ARG A 122 8.77 -2.49 -6.24
CA ARG A 122 8.97 -2.49 -7.68
C ARG A 122 7.77 -1.90 -8.43
N GLU A 123 6.56 -2.39 -8.16
CA GLU A 123 5.35 -1.94 -8.83
C GLU A 123 5.03 -0.47 -8.52
N MET A 124 5.23 -0.05 -7.26
CA MET A 124 5.11 1.36 -6.87
C MET A 124 6.07 2.25 -7.67
N SER A 125 7.33 1.83 -7.81
CA SER A 125 8.35 2.56 -8.59
C SER A 125 7.97 2.67 -10.06
N VAL A 126 7.53 1.57 -10.66
CA VAL A 126 7.10 1.52 -12.07
C VAL A 126 5.86 2.39 -12.28
N ALA A 127 4.92 2.36 -11.36
CA ALA A 127 3.67 3.13 -11.43
C ALA A 127 3.87 4.66 -11.50
N ILE A 128 4.98 5.16 -10.95
CA ILE A 128 5.37 6.57 -11.01
C ILE A 128 6.44 6.87 -12.07
N GLY A 129 6.61 5.97 -13.05
CA GLY A 129 7.47 6.16 -14.21
C GLY A 129 8.95 5.84 -14.01
N LYS A 130 9.36 5.28 -12.85
CA LYS A 130 10.75 4.85 -12.64
C LYS A 130 11.01 3.50 -13.32
N LYS A 131 12.27 3.24 -13.64
CA LYS A 131 12.73 1.98 -14.27
C LYS A 131 13.73 1.25 -13.36
N PRO A 132 13.27 0.64 -12.26
CA PRO A 132 14.18 -0.07 -11.37
C PRO A 132 14.76 -1.32 -12.05
N ILE A 133 16.00 -1.70 -11.71
CA ILE A 133 16.67 -2.89 -12.25
C ILE A 133 15.83 -4.16 -12.04
N SER A 134 15.05 -4.19 -10.97
CA SER A 134 14.15 -5.30 -10.64
C SER A 134 12.98 -5.50 -11.63
N MET A 135 12.78 -4.58 -12.61
CA MET A 135 11.78 -4.78 -13.68
C MET A 135 12.01 -6.07 -14.47
N LYS A 136 13.26 -6.54 -14.56
CA LYS A 136 13.56 -7.84 -15.22
C LYS A 136 12.86 -9.05 -14.57
N TYR A 137 12.36 -8.90 -13.35
CA TYR A 137 11.61 -9.93 -12.63
C TYR A 137 10.09 -9.72 -12.67
N MET A 138 9.60 -8.75 -13.46
CA MET A 138 8.15 -8.58 -13.63
C MET A 138 7.59 -9.79 -14.38
N PRO A 139 6.41 -10.31 -13.95
CA PRO A 139 5.79 -11.42 -14.65
C PRO A 139 5.31 -10.98 -16.03
N ASP A 140 5.58 -11.79 -17.03
CA ASP A 140 4.98 -11.66 -18.35
C ASP A 140 3.60 -12.34 -18.33
N MET A 141 2.56 -11.56 -18.07
CA MET A 141 1.19 -12.05 -17.96
C MET A 141 0.63 -12.57 -19.28
N SER A 142 1.26 -12.27 -20.44
CA SER A 142 0.87 -12.88 -21.71
C SER A 142 1.06 -14.40 -21.70
N LYS A 143 1.98 -14.89 -20.89
CA LYS A 143 2.31 -16.31 -20.70
C LYS A 143 1.57 -16.98 -19.54
N HIS A 144 0.65 -16.28 -18.90
CA HIS A 144 -0.11 -16.85 -17.79
C HIS A 144 -0.88 -18.09 -18.23
N PHE A 145 -0.85 -19.14 -17.40
CA PHE A 145 -1.43 -20.45 -17.75
C PHE A 145 -2.90 -20.37 -18.20
N HIS A 146 -3.74 -19.62 -17.48
CA HIS A 146 -5.17 -19.49 -17.77
C HIS A 146 -5.52 -18.27 -18.64
N HIS A 147 -4.91 -17.12 -18.34
CA HIS A 147 -5.30 -15.84 -18.92
C HIS A 147 -4.32 -15.31 -19.96
N GLY A 148 -3.27 -16.08 -20.25
CA GLY A 148 -2.25 -15.66 -21.19
C GLY A 148 -2.75 -15.60 -22.64
N THR A 149 -2.20 -14.67 -23.39
CA THR A 149 -2.50 -14.42 -24.81
C THR A 149 -1.39 -14.86 -25.75
N ASP A 150 -0.25 -15.32 -25.21
CA ASP A 150 0.90 -15.73 -25.99
C ASP A 150 0.56 -16.90 -26.94
N LYS A 151 1.03 -16.80 -28.17
CA LYS A 151 0.78 -17.82 -29.22
C LYS A 151 1.42 -19.18 -28.91
N SER A 152 2.46 -19.23 -28.09
CA SER A 152 3.14 -20.47 -27.67
C SER A 152 2.34 -21.30 -26.68
N LEU A 153 1.30 -20.74 -26.04
CA LEU A 153 0.44 -21.47 -25.12
C LEU A 153 -0.35 -22.56 -25.87
N LYS A 154 -0.43 -23.74 -25.27
CA LYS A 154 -1.24 -24.85 -25.82
C LYS A 154 -2.70 -24.44 -25.95
N LYS A 155 -3.38 -25.01 -26.96
CA LYS A 155 -4.79 -24.72 -27.24
C LYS A 155 -5.68 -24.93 -26.01
N VAL A 156 -5.48 -26.02 -25.27
CA VAL A 156 -6.25 -26.34 -24.07
C VAL A 156 -6.16 -25.26 -23.00
N ASN A 157 -5.04 -24.57 -22.85
CA ASN A 157 -4.86 -23.48 -21.91
C ASN A 157 -5.67 -22.22 -22.30
N LYS A 158 -5.95 -22.06 -23.60
CA LYS A 158 -6.71 -20.91 -24.13
C LYS A 158 -8.23 -21.13 -24.10
N GLU A 159 -8.66 -22.39 -24.00
CA GLU A 159 -10.06 -22.78 -24.04
C GLU A 159 -10.67 -22.99 -22.65
N ILE A 160 -9.86 -22.95 -21.58
CA ILE A 160 -10.36 -23.01 -20.21
C ILE A 160 -11.14 -21.73 -19.94
N LYS A 161 -12.46 -21.88 -19.83
CA LYS A 161 -13.39 -20.83 -19.42
C LYS A 161 -13.90 -21.17 -18.02
N TYR A 162 -13.95 -20.21 -17.14
CA TYR A 162 -14.59 -20.30 -15.83
C TYR A 162 -16.08 -19.96 -15.96
#